data_a28d11c090418026615d84984a055948
#
_entry.id   a28d11c090418026615d84984a055948
#
_cell.length_a   1.000
_cell.length_b   1.000
_cell.length_c   1.000
_cell.angle_alpha   90.00
_cell.angle_beta   90.00
_cell.angle_gamma   90.00
#
_symmetry.space_group_name_H-M   'P 1'
#
loop_
_entity.id
_entity.type
_entity.pdbx_description
1 polymer ?
#
loop_
_entity_poly.entity_id
_entity_poly.type
_entity_poly.pdbx_seq_one_letter_code
_entity_poly.pdbx_strand_id
1 'polypeptide(L)'
;MNYSFELSCDKDKFFHVLTDYQNLVEYMPRQLQKIEILEKQDRYTIIESTIFLRNIIKKQFSQRLKIHVESENRILLEILDGMAKGTQSTISIILDDEKTVCNINTNVKLSLKAAILYPIIKKEYAGFLTKISKKIMGNINE
;
A
#
# COMPACT_ATOMS: atom_id res chain seq x y z
N MET A 1 6.67 -10.92 -2.35
CA MET A 1 7.80 -10.36 -1.57
C MET A 1 7.35 -10.02 -0.16
N ASN A 2 8.21 -10.29 0.78
CA ASN A 2 7.91 -10.12 2.19
C ASN A 2 8.90 -9.11 2.80
N TYR A 3 8.38 -8.03 3.38
CA TYR A 3 9.19 -7.03 4.05
C TYR A 3 8.74 -6.91 5.50
N SER A 4 9.69 -6.86 6.42
CA SER A 4 9.42 -6.66 7.84
C SER A 4 10.29 -5.54 8.38
N PHE A 5 9.71 -4.72 9.25
CA PHE A 5 10.46 -3.69 9.95
C PHE A 5 9.86 -3.48 11.34
N GLU A 6 10.72 -3.04 12.27
CA GLU A 6 10.25 -2.69 13.60
C GLU A 6 9.39 -1.43 13.54
N LEU A 7 8.19 -1.50 14.13
CA LEU A 7 7.29 -0.37 14.23
C LEU A 7 7.64 0.41 15.50
N SER A 8 8.35 1.51 15.34
CA SER A 8 8.85 2.32 16.46
C SER A 8 7.89 3.41 16.95
N CYS A 9 6.73 3.52 16.33
CA CYS A 9 5.69 4.47 16.73
C CYS A 9 4.51 3.76 17.39
N ASP A 10 3.57 4.55 17.92
CA ASP A 10 2.32 4.02 18.46
C ASP A 10 1.54 3.29 17.35
N LYS A 11 1.19 2.03 17.58
CA LYS A 11 0.53 1.21 16.56
C LYS A 11 -0.88 1.68 16.23
N ASP A 12 -1.61 2.24 17.19
CA ASP A 12 -2.96 2.72 16.96
C ASP A 12 -2.95 3.98 16.10
N LYS A 13 -2.01 4.88 16.35
CA LYS A 13 -1.80 6.06 15.49
C LYS A 13 -1.38 5.66 14.09
N PHE A 14 -0.45 4.71 13.97
CA PHE A 14 -0.02 4.18 12.68
C PHE A 14 -1.19 3.61 11.90
N PHE A 15 -1.98 2.76 12.52
CA PHE A 15 -3.15 2.14 11.91
C PHE A 15 -4.19 3.18 11.49
N HIS A 16 -4.44 4.17 12.34
CA HIS A 16 -5.36 5.26 12.04
C HIS A 16 -4.95 6.04 10.79
N VAL A 17 -3.67 6.41 10.69
CA VAL A 17 -3.14 7.11 9.51
C VAL A 17 -3.22 6.22 8.28
N LEU A 18 -2.85 4.95 8.41
CA LEU A 18 -2.83 3.99 7.30
C LEU A 18 -4.23 3.77 6.70
N THR A 19 -5.27 3.85 7.51
CA THR A 19 -6.67 3.68 7.08
C THR A 19 -7.39 4.99 6.75
N ASP A 20 -6.73 6.11 6.89
CA ASP A 20 -7.22 7.42 6.46
C ASP A 20 -6.80 7.66 5.00
N TYR A 21 -7.45 6.95 4.10
CA TYR A 21 -7.00 6.75 2.72
C TYR A 21 -6.75 8.02 1.94
N GLN A 22 -7.66 8.98 2.00
CA GLN A 22 -7.55 10.21 1.21
C GLN A 22 -6.35 11.07 1.61
N ASN A 23 -5.94 11.00 2.86
CA ASN A 23 -4.79 11.76 3.37
C ASN A 23 -3.45 11.07 3.15
N LEU A 24 -3.44 9.82 2.67
CA LEU A 24 -2.20 9.09 2.37
C LEU A 24 -1.36 9.78 1.28
N VAL A 25 -1.99 10.57 0.42
CA VAL A 25 -1.28 11.33 -0.62
C VAL A 25 -0.24 12.29 -0.05
N GLU A 26 -0.42 12.74 1.18
CA GLU A 26 0.51 13.65 1.86
C GLU A 26 1.89 13.02 2.10
N TYR A 27 1.95 11.69 2.20
CA TYR A 27 3.19 10.98 2.51
C TYR A 27 4.04 10.68 1.28
N MET A 28 3.41 10.56 0.11
CA MET A 28 4.11 10.29 -1.16
C MET A 28 3.47 11.07 -2.31
N PRO A 29 3.46 12.43 -2.25
CA PRO A 29 2.68 13.21 -3.21
C PRO A 29 3.19 13.13 -4.65
N ARG A 30 4.45 12.72 -4.87
CA ARG A 30 4.98 12.56 -6.22
C ARG A 30 4.51 11.28 -6.89
N GLN A 31 4.33 10.21 -6.11
CA GLN A 31 3.92 8.90 -6.62
C GLN A 31 2.42 8.67 -6.46
N LEU A 32 1.86 9.02 -5.32
CA LEU A 32 0.44 8.85 -5.01
C LEU A 32 -0.24 10.21 -5.05
N GLN A 33 -0.92 10.50 -6.16
CA GLN A 33 -1.40 11.84 -6.43
C GLN A 33 -2.84 12.09 -6.01
N LYS A 34 -3.67 11.04 -6.01
CA LYS A 34 -5.07 11.17 -5.65
C LYS A 34 -5.62 9.82 -5.16
N ILE A 35 -6.47 9.88 -4.15
CA ILE A 35 -7.27 8.74 -3.71
C ILE A 35 -8.72 9.18 -3.60
N GLU A 36 -9.62 8.45 -4.26
CA GLU A 36 -11.07 8.62 -4.14
C GLU A 36 -11.68 7.36 -3.53
N ILE A 37 -12.58 7.54 -2.57
CA ILE A 37 -13.36 6.43 -2.03
C ILE A 37 -14.57 6.24 -2.93
N LEU A 38 -14.63 5.09 -3.64
CA LEU A 38 -15.72 4.76 -4.56
C LEU A 38 -16.87 4.04 -3.87
N GLU A 39 -16.55 3.19 -2.91
CA GLU A 39 -17.54 2.38 -2.20
C GLU A 39 -17.04 2.07 -0.81
N LYS A 40 -17.90 2.24 0.19
CA LYS A 40 -17.57 1.91 1.57
C LYS A 40 -18.64 0.98 2.13
N GLN A 41 -18.25 -0.27 2.41
CA GLN A 41 -19.08 -1.29 3.01
C GLN A 41 -18.55 -1.66 4.40
N ASP A 42 -19.31 -2.42 5.16
CA ASP A 42 -18.91 -2.82 6.51
C ASP A 42 -17.62 -3.64 6.53
N ARG A 43 -17.39 -4.47 5.50
CA ARG A 43 -16.27 -5.41 5.43
C ARG A 43 -15.12 -4.91 4.57
N TYR A 44 -15.38 -4.00 3.64
CA TYR A 44 -14.33 -3.53 2.72
C TYR A 44 -14.61 -2.12 2.23
N THR A 45 -13.56 -1.49 1.72
CA THR A 45 -13.64 -0.20 1.04
C THR A 45 -12.99 -0.36 -0.33
N ILE A 46 -13.62 0.19 -1.37
CA ILE A 46 -13.02 0.27 -2.70
C ILE A 46 -12.60 1.70 -2.94
N ILE A 47 -11.34 1.88 -3.26
CA ILE A 47 -10.77 3.19 -3.60
C ILE A 47 -10.26 3.18 -5.04
N GLU A 48 -10.16 4.37 -5.64
CA GLU A 48 -9.41 4.58 -6.86
C GLU A 48 -8.20 5.42 -6.52
N SER A 49 -7.01 4.93 -6.84
CA SER A 49 -5.77 5.65 -6.66
C SER A 49 -5.19 6.07 -8.00
N THR A 50 -4.75 7.32 -8.09
CA THR A 50 -3.98 7.82 -9.24
C THR A 50 -2.53 7.84 -8.84
N ILE A 51 -1.71 7.10 -9.58
CA ILE A 51 -0.28 6.95 -9.28
C ILE A 51 0.58 7.37 -10.45
N PHE A 52 1.81 7.77 -10.14
CA PHE A 52 2.81 8.18 -11.10
C PHE A 52 4.13 7.46 -10.79
N LEU A 53 4.60 6.65 -11.74
CA LEU A 53 5.85 5.91 -11.62
C LEU A 53 6.90 6.56 -12.51
N ARG A 54 7.54 7.61 -11.99
CA ARG A 54 8.45 8.47 -12.74
C ARG A 54 9.64 7.75 -13.37
N ASN A 55 10.20 6.79 -12.65
CA ASN A 55 11.42 6.10 -13.10
C ASN A 55 11.17 5.02 -14.13
N ILE A 56 9.91 4.64 -14.36
CA ILE A 56 9.54 3.50 -15.18
C ILE A 56 8.59 3.93 -16.30
N ILE A 57 7.52 4.60 -15.92
CA ILE A 57 6.48 5.08 -16.82
C ILE A 57 6.26 6.55 -16.53
N LYS A 58 6.59 7.42 -17.47
CA LYS A 58 6.43 8.87 -17.30
C LYS A 58 4.99 9.29 -17.56
N LYS A 59 4.03 8.62 -16.93
CA LYS A 59 2.63 9.02 -17.01
C LYS A 59 1.86 8.57 -15.78
N GLN A 60 0.73 9.23 -15.58
CA GLN A 60 -0.23 8.86 -14.55
C GLN A 60 -1.08 7.70 -15.02
N PHE A 61 -1.48 6.86 -14.09
CA PHE A 61 -2.53 5.88 -14.32
C PHE A 61 -3.34 5.67 -13.05
N SER A 62 -4.60 5.27 -13.23
CA SER A 62 -5.51 5.02 -12.13
C SER A 62 -5.75 3.54 -11.99
N GLN A 63 -5.90 3.08 -10.74
CA GLN A 63 -6.25 1.70 -10.44
C GLN A 63 -7.19 1.65 -9.25
N ARG A 64 -8.09 0.67 -9.26
CA ARG A 64 -9.01 0.44 -8.15
C ARG A 64 -8.42 -0.61 -7.21
N LEU A 65 -8.59 -0.38 -5.93
CA LEU A 65 -8.13 -1.29 -4.88
C LEU A 65 -9.29 -1.61 -3.95
N LYS A 66 -9.35 -2.87 -3.54
CA LYS A 66 -10.24 -3.31 -2.49
C LYS A 66 -9.43 -3.47 -1.21
N ILE A 67 -9.86 -2.81 -0.15
CA ILE A 67 -9.17 -2.82 1.12
C ILE A 67 -10.10 -3.43 2.17
N HIS A 68 -9.66 -4.53 2.76
CA HIS A 68 -10.39 -5.24 3.81
C HIS A 68 -9.60 -5.14 5.11
N VAL A 69 -10.14 -4.41 6.08
CA VAL A 69 -9.58 -4.32 7.42
C VAL A 69 -10.13 -5.50 8.23
N GLU A 70 -9.33 -6.55 8.39
CA GLU A 70 -9.75 -7.74 9.13
C GLU A 70 -9.81 -7.50 10.63
N SER A 71 -8.85 -6.72 11.14
CA SER A 71 -8.71 -6.40 12.55
C SER A 71 -7.85 -5.16 12.72
N GLU A 72 -7.62 -4.74 13.96
CA GLU A 72 -6.70 -3.66 14.28
C GLU A 72 -5.24 -3.97 13.92
N ASN A 73 -4.94 -5.22 13.57
CA ASN A 73 -3.59 -5.68 13.32
C ASN A 73 -3.39 -6.24 11.91
N ARG A 74 -4.44 -6.26 11.07
CA ARG A 74 -4.34 -6.90 9.77
C ARG A 74 -5.21 -6.25 8.72
N ILE A 75 -4.59 -5.88 7.60
CA ILE A 75 -5.25 -5.29 6.43
C ILE A 75 -4.90 -6.10 5.19
N LEU A 76 -5.91 -6.41 4.38
CA LEU A 76 -5.75 -7.06 3.09
C LEU A 76 -6.08 -6.07 1.98
N LEU A 77 -5.24 -6.04 0.95
CA LEU A 77 -5.43 -5.19 -0.22
C LEU A 77 -5.39 -6.04 -1.49
N GLU A 78 -6.23 -5.69 -2.46
CA GLU A 78 -6.23 -6.32 -3.78
C GLU A 78 -6.40 -5.25 -4.86
N ILE A 79 -5.56 -5.31 -5.89
CA ILE A 79 -5.70 -4.46 -7.07
C ILE A 79 -6.72 -5.10 -8.01
N LEU A 80 -7.78 -4.35 -8.32
CA LEU A 80 -8.93 -4.87 -9.06
C LEU A 80 -8.84 -4.70 -10.57
N ASP A 81 -8.02 -3.77 -11.06
CA ASP A 81 -7.90 -3.51 -12.49
C ASP A 81 -6.50 -2.99 -12.85
N GLY A 82 -6.29 -2.77 -14.15
CA GLY A 82 -5.04 -2.24 -14.66
C GLY A 82 -3.97 -3.29 -14.84
N MET A 83 -2.73 -2.84 -15.05
CA MET A 83 -1.59 -3.71 -15.38
C MET A 83 -1.18 -4.65 -14.24
N ALA A 84 -1.54 -4.34 -13.02
CA ALA A 84 -1.22 -5.15 -11.84
C ALA A 84 -2.46 -5.82 -11.23
N LYS A 85 -3.52 -6.00 -12.01
CA LYS A 85 -4.75 -6.66 -11.56
C LYS A 85 -4.46 -8.00 -10.93
N GLY A 86 -5.04 -8.24 -9.75
CA GLY A 86 -4.84 -9.48 -8.99
C GLY A 86 -3.69 -9.44 -8.01
N THR A 87 -2.89 -8.37 -8.00
CA THR A 87 -1.86 -8.17 -6.97
C THR A 87 -2.54 -8.08 -5.62
N GLN A 88 -2.03 -8.85 -4.65
CA GLN A 88 -2.55 -8.88 -3.29
C GLN A 88 -1.45 -8.53 -2.31
N SER A 89 -1.81 -7.77 -1.29
CA SER A 89 -0.91 -7.40 -0.20
C SER A 89 -1.58 -7.62 1.13
N THR A 90 -0.80 -8.03 2.12
CA THR A 90 -1.23 -8.14 3.51
C THR A 90 -0.31 -7.29 4.37
N ILE A 91 -0.90 -6.43 5.19
CA ILE A 91 -0.16 -5.67 6.20
C ILE A 91 -0.55 -6.26 7.56
N SER A 92 0.42 -6.76 8.30
CA SER A 92 0.22 -7.36 9.62
C SER A 92 1.09 -6.67 10.66
N ILE A 93 0.50 -6.38 11.81
CA ILE A 93 1.23 -5.82 12.95
C ILE A 93 1.32 -6.94 13.99
N ILE A 94 2.53 -7.35 14.31
CA ILE A 94 2.81 -8.54 15.13
C ILE A 94 3.67 -8.12 16.32
N LEU A 95 3.35 -8.66 17.49
CA LEU A 95 4.20 -8.53 18.67
C LEU A 95 5.19 -9.70 18.68
N ASP A 96 6.49 -9.38 18.64
CA ASP A 96 7.58 -10.35 18.62
C ASP A 96 8.65 -9.94 19.64
N ASP A 97 8.84 -10.74 20.70
CA ASP A 97 9.81 -10.48 21.77
C ASP A 97 9.77 -9.05 22.33
N GLU A 98 8.58 -8.58 22.70
CA GLU A 98 8.33 -7.23 23.23
C GLU A 98 8.48 -6.12 22.19
N LYS A 99 8.78 -6.47 20.93
CA LYS A 99 8.85 -5.52 19.82
C LYS A 99 7.61 -5.63 18.97
N THR A 100 7.15 -4.49 18.46
CA THR A 100 6.08 -4.46 17.48
C THR A 100 6.72 -4.46 16.09
N VAL A 101 6.32 -5.42 15.27
CA VAL A 101 6.85 -5.59 13.91
C VAL A 101 5.72 -5.40 12.91
N CYS A 102 5.97 -4.59 11.90
CA CYS A 102 5.09 -4.48 10.75
C CYS A 102 5.60 -5.40 9.64
N ASN A 103 4.76 -6.34 9.22
CA ASN A 103 5.08 -7.27 8.14
C ASN A 103 4.19 -6.96 6.95
N ILE A 104 4.80 -6.74 5.79
CA ILE A 104 4.08 -6.45 4.54
C ILE A 104 4.46 -7.52 3.53
N ASN A 105 3.48 -8.32 3.13
CA ASN A 105 3.66 -9.36 2.14
C ASN A 105 2.86 -9.00 0.89
N THR A 106 3.55 -8.88 -0.25
CA THR A 106 2.92 -8.54 -1.53
C THR A 106 3.21 -9.61 -2.56
N ASN A 107 2.14 -10.15 -3.13
CA ASN A 107 2.20 -11.07 -4.26
C ASN A 107 1.82 -10.30 -5.53
N VAL A 108 2.82 -9.84 -6.26
CA VAL A 108 2.64 -9.01 -7.46
C VAL A 108 2.23 -9.87 -8.64
N LYS A 109 1.14 -9.49 -9.28
CA LYS A 109 0.68 -10.07 -10.56
C LYS A 109 0.66 -8.97 -11.60
N LEU A 110 1.38 -9.17 -12.69
CA LEU A 110 1.45 -8.21 -13.79
C LEU A 110 0.89 -8.84 -15.06
N SER A 111 0.27 -8.00 -15.91
CA SER A 111 -0.04 -8.42 -17.26
C SER A 111 1.28 -8.76 -18.00
N LEU A 112 1.22 -9.66 -18.97
CA LEU A 112 2.40 -10.03 -19.73
C LEU A 112 3.04 -8.82 -20.41
N LYS A 113 2.22 -7.94 -20.96
CA LYS A 113 2.68 -6.70 -21.59
C LYS A 113 3.46 -5.82 -20.62
N ALA A 114 2.94 -5.61 -19.42
CA ALA A 114 3.61 -4.79 -18.40
C ALA A 114 4.93 -5.42 -17.95
N ALA A 115 4.95 -6.74 -17.76
CA ALA A 115 6.17 -7.45 -17.36
C ALA A 115 7.28 -7.34 -18.39
N ILE A 116 6.94 -7.34 -19.68
CA ILE A 116 7.90 -7.21 -20.77
C ILE A 116 8.39 -5.77 -20.95
N LEU A 117 7.44 -4.80 -20.98
CA LEU A 117 7.77 -3.40 -21.25
C LEU A 117 8.43 -2.68 -20.07
N TYR A 118 8.16 -3.12 -18.85
CA TYR A 118 8.60 -2.44 -17.64
C TYR A 118 9.23 -3.43 -16.65
N PRO A 119 10.47 -3.89 -16.91
CA PRO A 119 11.09 -4.97 -16.11
C PRO A 119 11.19 -4.71 -14.62
N ILE A 120 11.29 -3.42 -14.20
CA ILE A 120 11.45 -3.08 -12.79
C ILE A 120 10.13 -2.72 -12.09
N ILE A 121 9.00 -2.75 -12.80
CA ILE A 121 7.70 -2.36 -12.22
C ILE A 121 7.26 -3.30 -11.09
N LYS A 122 7.62 -4.57 -11.18
CA LYS A 122 7.32 -5.55 -10.13
C LYS A 122 7.90 -5.13 -8.79
N LYS A 123 9.16 -4.65 -8.81
CA LYS A 123 9.85 -4.17 -7.62
C LYS A 123 9.18 -2.93 -7.05
N GLU A 124 8.72 -2.01 -7.90
CA GLU A 124 8.02 -0.81 -7.47
C GLU A 124 6.70 -1.15 -6.76
N TYR A 125 5.89 -2.04 -7.34
CA TYR A 125 4.66 -2.49 -6.68
C TYR A 125 4.94 -3.21 -5.36
N ALA A 126 5.96 -4.07 -5.35
CA ALA A 126 6.31 -4.83 -4.15
C ALA A 126 6.78 -3.94 -2.99
N GLY A 127 7.46 -2.84 -3.30
CA GLY A 127 8.06 -1.95 -2.29
C GLY A 127 7.20 -0.76 -1.89
N PHE A 128 6.11 -0.48 -2.59
CA PHE A 128 5.33 0.74 -2.39
C PHE A 128 4.76 0.87 -0.97
N LEU A 129 4.10 -0.17 -0.49
CA LEU A 129 3.49 -0.15 0.84
C LEU A 129 4.53 -0.02 1.95
N THR A 130 5.69 -0.63 1.78
CA THR A 130 6.79 -0.50 2.74
C THR A 130 7.30 0.93 2.79
N LYS A 131 7.46 1.57 1.63
CA LYS A 131 7.91 2.96 1.57
C LYS A 131 6.93 3.91 2.27
N ILE A 132 5.64 3.80 1.95
CA ILE A 132 4.64 4.68 2.56
C ILE A 132 4.49 4.43 4.06
N SER A 133 4.56 3.18 4.49
CA SER A 133 4.47 2.81 5.90
C SER A 133 5.63 3.38 6.70
N LYS A 134 6.84 3.33 6.17
CA LYS A 134 8.01 3.92 6.84
C LYS A 134 7.92 5.45 6.91
N LYS A 135 7.37 6.10 5.91
CA LYS A 135 7.14 7.55 5.94
C LYS A 135 6.10 7.95 6.97
N ILE A 136 5.02 7.18 7.08
CA ILE A 136 4.00 7.38 8.12
C ILE A 136 4.63 7.26 9.51
N MET A 137 5.39 6.19 9.73
CA MET A 137 6.06 5.95 11.01
C MET A 137 7.02 7.08 11.37
N GLY A 138 7.83 7.54 10.42
CA GLY A 138 8.75 8.67 10.62
C GLY A 138 8.02 9.96 10.98
N ASN A 139 6.88 10.24 10.35
CA ASN A 139 6.07 11.43 10.63
C ASN A 139 5.47 11.38 12.04
N ILE A 140 4.96 10.23 12.47
CA ILE A 140 4.38 10.06 13.82
C ILE A 140 5.45 10.28 14.89
N ASN A 141 6.70 9.90 14.63
CA ASN A 141 7.82 10.01 15.57
C ASN A 141 8.44 11.41 15.64
N GLU A 142 8.04 12.32 14.79
CA GLU A 142 8.51 13.71 14.83
C GLU A 142 7.93 14.48 16.01
#